data_1f78cda110d091ad6e8c65a67afed98d
#
_entry.id   1f78cda110d091ad6e8c65a67afed98d
#
_cell.length_a   1.000
_cell.length_b   1.000
_cell.length_c   1.000
_cell.angle_alpha   90.00
_cell.angle_beta   90.00
_cell.angle_gamma   90.00
#
_symmetry.space_group_name_H-M   'P 1'
#
loop_
_entity.id
_entity.type
_entity.pdbx_description
1 polymer ?
#
loop_
_entity_poly.entity_id
_entity_poly.type
_entity_poly.pdbx_seq_one_letter_code
_entity_poly.pdbx_strand_id
1 'polypeptide(L)'
;MRLRTHFASTTGLTGRSPLPPQASTVSGASMTFQQELSSWFSPSGPAAAEVPRVGSKAPECARLQLSSGKTTIVAFLRHCGCPFAEKTFLNLREVAKAHKDVDFVAVSHSTEEATNTWLKSLPQAGSEPDNLRVVVDDKVEIYGAWGLGPSGYAHVLSPYSMYEVWKLGKQEGIWNRPTESGSRWQTSGYFAVDGNGIVRWGGAARRADDIPDFEEASRKAAKESVRVEARL
;
A
#
# COMPACT_ATOMS: atom_id res chain seq x y z
N MET A 1 -65.40 -20.55 52.57
CA MET A 1 -65.26 -20.31 54.02
C MET A 1 -64.12 -19.33 54.23
N ARG A 2 -64.42 -18.18 54.83
CA ARG A 2 -63.56 -17.09 55.42
C ARG A 2 -62.47 -16.48 54.51
N LEU A 3 -62.64 -15.22 54.03
CA LEU A 3 -62.51 -13.91 54.72
C LEU A 3 -61.15 -13.62 55.35
N ARG A 4 -60.43 -12.65 54.85
CA ARG A 4 -60.19 -11.25 55.37
C ARG A 4 -58.97 -10.70 54.70
N THR A 5 -59.06 -9.62 53.98
CA THR A 5 -59.07 -8.17 54.25
C THR A 5 -57.79 -7.56 54.76
N HIS A 6 -57.49 -6.42 54.12
CA HIS A 6 -56.77 -5.23 54.55
C HIS A 6 -55.26 -5.21 54.27
N PHE A 7 -54.58 -4.16 53.88
CA PHE A 7 -54.84 -2.74 53.83
C PHE A 7 -53.88 -2.06 52.85
N ALA A 8 -54.28 -0.94 52.32
CA ALA A 8 -53.54 -0.02 51.46
C ALA A 8 -52.35 0.60 52.17
N SER A 9 -51.37 1.01 51.44
CA SER A 9 -50.79 2.35 51.60
C SER A 9 -50.01 2.79 50.37
N THR A 10 -50.35 3.91 49.91
CA THR A 10 -49.83 4.89 48.97
C THR A 10 -48.36 5.25 49.15
N THR A 11 -47.80 5.68 48.09
CA THR A 11 -47.01 6.84 47.76
C THR A 11 -45.66 6.54 47.08
N GLY A 12 -45.43 7.26 45.99
CA GLY A 12 -44.09 7.44 45.42
C GLY A 12 -44.02 7.43 43.90
N LEU A 13 -44.71 8.38 43.27
CA LEU A 13 -44.38 8.79 41.90
C LEU A 13 -42.98 9.41 41.88
N THR A 14 -42.04 8.78 41.24
CA THR A 14 -40.90 9.50 40.64
C THR A 14 -40.78 9.06 39.20
N GLY A 15 -41.28 9.93 38.33
CA GLY A 15 -41.14 9.83 36.89
C GLY A 15 -39.65 9.89 36.52
N ARG A 16 -39.15 8.80 35.97
CA ARG A 16 -37.94 8.83 35.16
C ARG A 16 -38.36 8.88 33.70
N SER A 17 -38.20 10.05 33.11
CA SER A 17 -38.27 10.23 31.66
C SER A 17 -37.25 9.29 30.99
N PRO A 18 -37.60 8.60 29.91
CA PRO A 18 -36.62 7.90 29.12
C PRO A 18 -35.65 8.87 28.48
N LEU A 19 -34.38 8.68 28.72
CA LEU A 19 -33.32 9.40 28.01
C LEU A 19 -33.46 9.13 26.50
N PRO A 20 -33.24 10.15 25.64
CA PRO A 20 -33.23 9.95 24.20
C PRO A 20 -32.09 9.00 23.83
N PRO A 21 -32.24 8.19 22.75
CA PRO A 21 -31.19 7.33 22.28
C PRO A 21 -29.98 8.18 21.94
N GLN A 22 -28.84 7.88 22.56
CA GLN A 22 -27.59 8.48 22.19
C GLN A 22 -27.30 8.05 20.75
N ALA A 23 -27.33 9.01 19.86
CA ALA A 23 -26.80 8.82 18.52
C ALA A 23 -25.32 8.42 18.65
N SER A 24 -25.04 7.18 18.29
CA SER A 24 -23.67 6.72 18.05
C SER A 24 -23.11 7.56 16.91
N THR A 25 -22.38 8.61 17.27
CA THR A 25 -21.52 9.30 16.32
C THR A 25 -20.50 8.28 15.82
N VAL A 26 -20.74 7.78 14.62
CA VAL A 26 -19.69 7.16 13.82
C VAL A 26 -18.64 8.25 13.64
N SER A 27 -17.57 8.16 14.41
CA SER A 27 -16.37 8.99 14.25
C SER A 27 -15.75 8.59 12.92
N GLY A 28 -16.24 9.16 11.82
CA GLY A 28 -15.48 9.27 10.60
C GLY A 28 -14.25 10.09 10.96
N ALA A 29 -13.07 9.48 10.93
CA ALA A 29 -11.81 10.16 11.13
C ALA A 29 -11.69 11.26 10.06
N SER A 30 -12.14 12.44 10.40
CA SER A 30 -11.89 13.65 9.64
C SER A 30 -10.40 13.92 9.77
N MET A 31 -9.64 13.66 8.71
CA MET A 31 -8.25 14.10 8.62
C MET A 31 -8.20 15.57 8.97
N THR A 32 -7.39 15.91 9.96
CA THR A 32 -7.18 17.30 10.29
C THR A 32 -6.38 17.94 9.16
N PHE A 33 -6.73 19.17 8.79
CA PHE A 33 -5.98 20.01 7.84
C PHE A 33 -4.46 20.03 8.15
N GLN A 34 -4.08 19.86 9.41
CA GLN A 34 -2.69 19.74 9.85
C GLN A 34 -2.01 18.46 9.38
N GLN A 35 -2.70 17.33 9.30
CA GLN A 35 -2.13 16.08 8.77
C GLN A 35 -1.88 16.16 7.26
N GLU A 36 -2.81 16.76 6.53
CA GLU A 36 -2.61 17.05 5.10
C GLU A 36 -1.42 17.99 4.90
N LEU A 37 -1.34 19.10 5.63
CA LEU A 37 -0.21 20.02 5.55
C LEU A 37 1.11 19.36 5.93
N SER A 38 1.17 18.55 6.99
CA SER A 38 2.40 17.87 7.42
C SER A 38 2.92 16.92 6.35
N SER A 39 2.04 16.28 5.58
CA SER A 39 2.42 15.40 4.47
C SER A 39 3.14 16.15 3.33
N TRP A 40 2.97 17.47 3.23
CA TRP A 40 3.62 18.34 2.25
C TRP A 40 4.98 18.89 2.72
N PHE A 41 5.26 18.90 4.01
CA PHE A 41 6.44 19.56 4.58
C PHE A 41 7.49 18.64 5.21
N SER A 42 7.33 17.32 5.10
CA SER A 42 8.29 16.36 5.69
C SER A 42 9.08 15.60 4.63
N PRO A 43 10.19 16.16 4.11
CA PRO A 43 11.08 15.40 3.23
C PRO A 43 12.15 14.61 3.98
N SER A 44 12.06 14.44 5.31
CA SER A 44 13.07 13.75 6.10
C SER A 44 12.76 12.26 6.23
N GLY A 45 13.54 11.45 5.52
CA GLY A 45 13.64 10.00 5.69
C GLY A 45 15.07 9.60 6.05
N PRO A 46 15.32 8.37 6.50
CA PRO A 46 16.66 7.86 6.69
C PRO A 46 17.47 7.96 5.39
N ALA A 47 18.79 8.08 5.52
CA ALA A 47 19.70 8.03 4.38
C ALA A 47 19.48 6.70 3.63
N ALA A 48 19.18 6.78 2.34
CA ALA A 48 18.96 5.60 1.52
C ALA A 48 20.29 5.01 1.05
N ALA A 49 20.37 3.70 0.94
CA ALA A 49 21.47 2.98 0.32
C ALA A 49 21.55 3.28 -1.20
N GLU A 50 22.47 2.67 -1.91
CA GLU A 50 22.48 2.72 -3.37
C GLU A 50 21.35 1.83 -3.93
N VAL A 51 20.66 2.32 -4.96
CA VAL A 51 19.62 1.54 -5.65
C VAL A 51 20.27 0.30 -6.29
N PRO A 52 19.77 -0.93 -6.02
CA PRO A 52 20.36 -2.13 -6.59
C PRO A 52 20.24 -2.14 -8.11
N ARG A 53 21.34 -2.48 -8.78
CA ARG A 53 21.41 -2.51 -10.24
C ARG A 53 21.01 -3.88 -10.78
N VAL A 54 20.55 -3.92 -12.02
CA VAL A 54 20.36 -5.20 -12.73
C VAL A 54 21.66 -5.96 -12.78
N GLY A 55 21.64 -7.22 -12.33
CA GLY A 55 22.80 -8.10 -12.19
C GLY A 55 23.43 -8.08 -10.80
N SER A 56 23.07 -7.15 -9.91
CA SER A 56 23.53 -7.16 -8.51
C SER A 56 22.65 -8.04 -7.62
N LYS A 57 23.18 -8.43 -6.46
CA LYS A 57 22.41 -9.10 -5.41
C LYS A 57 21.37 -8.14 -4.84
N ALA A 58 20.14 -8.59 -4.65
CA ALA A 58 19.10 -7.85 -3.98
C ALA A 58 19.46 -7.64 -2.51
N PRO A 59 19.12 -6.49 -1.89
CA PRO A 59 19.30 -6.27 -0.46
C PRO A 59 18.58 -7.34 0.37
N GLU A 60 19.29 -7.91 1.34
CA GLU A 60 18.70 -8.89 2.25
C GLU A 60 17.68 -8.24 3.17
N CYS A 61 16.48 -8.79 3.20
CA CYS A 61 15.43 -8.35 4.09
C CYS A 61 14.51 -9.52 4.45
N ALA A 62 14.58 -9.95 5.71
CA ALA A 62 13.75 -11.06 6.21
C ALA A 62 12.24 -10.81 6.04
N ARG A 63 11.80 -9.55 6.13
CA ARG A 63 10.40 -9.17 5.96
C ARG A 63 9.90 -9.35 4.52
N LEU A 64 10.78 -9.22 3.52
CA LEU A 64 10.42 -9.46 2.12
C LEU A 64 10.34 -10.95 1.77
N GLN A 65 10.96 -11.82 2.58
CA GLN A 65 10.92 -13.28 2.39
C GLN A 65 11.09 -13.67 0.93
N LEU A 66 12.13 -13.15 0.28
CA LEU A 66 12.45 -13.46 -1.10
C LEU A 66 12.72 -14.98 -1.19
N SER A 67 11.83 -15.68 -1.88
CA SER A 67 11.83 -17.14 -1.92
C SER A 67 13.05 -17.63 -2.67
N SER A 68 13.87 -18.48 -2.02
CA SER A 68 14.95 -19.18 -2.71
C SER A 68 14.39 -20.09 -3.79
N GLY A 69 14.94 -20.00 -4.99
CA GLY A 69 14.53 -20.80 -6.14
C GLY A 69 13.31 -20.29 -6.92
N LYS A 70 12.66 -19.20 -6.46
CA LYS A 70 11.49 -18.63 -7.13
C LYS A 70 11.67 -17.16 -7.46
N THR A 71 11.27 -16.76 -8.65
CA THR A 71 11.25 -15.35 -9.03
C THR A 71 10.28 -14.58 -8.16
N THR A 72 10.69 -13.41 -7.67
CA THR A 72 9.84 -12.50 -6.88
C THR A 72 9.85 -11.11 -7.52
N ILE A 73 8.65 -10.56 -7.76
CA ILE A 73 8.48 -9.17 -8.16
C ILE A 73 8.13 -8.33 -6.94
N VAL A 74 8.92 -7.30 -6.67
CA VAL A 74 8.74 -6.39 -5.54
C VAL A 74 8.35 -5.02 -6.07
N ALA A 75 7.18 -4.53 -5.65
CA ALA A 75 6.68 -3.20 -5.98
C ALA A 75 6.62 -2.33 -4.72
N PHE A 76 7.53 -1.36 -4.62
CA PHE A 76 7.51 -0.33 -3.59
C PHE A 76 6.52 0.76 -3.99
N LEU A 77 5.38 0.81 -3.31
CA LEU A 77 4.29 1.70 -3.65
C LEU A 77 4.55 3.14 -3.17
N ARG A 78 3.89 4.07 -3.75
CA ARG A 78 3.68 5.40 -3.16
C ARG A 78 2.68 5.29 -2.00
N HIS A 79 2.48 6.38 -1.26
CA HIS A 79 1.54 6.40 -0.11
C HIS A 79 0.12 5.96 -0.51
N CYS A 80 -0.59 5.34 0.41
CA CYS A 80 -2.01 5.04 0.28
C CYS A 80 -2.81 6.34 0.05
N GLY A 81 -3.61 6.39 -0.99
CA GLY A 81 -4.29 7.61 -1.46
C GLY A 81 -3.69 8.22 -2.73
N CYS A 82 -2.47 7.85 -3.13
CA CYS A 82 -1.92 8.22 -4.42
C CYS A 82 -2.57 7.39 -5.55
N PRO A 83 -3.11 8.02 -6.61
CA PRO A 83 -3.75 7.29 -7.72
C PRO A 83 -2.77 6.37 -8.45
N PHE A 84 -1.49 6.73 -8.51
CA PHE A 84 -0.47 5.87 -9.10
C PHE A 84 -0.16 4.64 -8.24
N ALA A 85 -0.27 4.73 -6.91
CA ALA A 85 -0.16 3.56 -6.04
C ALA A 85 -1.32 2.59 -6.28
N GLU A 86 -2.54 3.12 -6.41
CA GLU A 86 -3.73 2.31 -6.74
C GLU A 86 -3.57 1.62 -8.09
N LYS A 87 -3.22 2.36 -9.15
CA LYS A 87 -3.01 1.79 -10.48
C LYS A 87 -1.89 0.75 -10.50
N THR A 88 -0.78 1.02 -9.82
CA THR A 88 0.34 0.07 -9.68
C THR A 88 -0.10 -1.22 -9.00
N PHE A 89 -0.83 -1.12 -7.89
CA PHE A 89 -1.31 -2.31 -7.17
C PHE A 89 -2.32 -3.12 -7.98
N LEU A 90 -3.26 -2.47 -8.67
CA LEU A 90 -4.23 -3.15 -9.52
C LEU A 90 -3.55 -3.89 -10.66
N ASN A 91 -2.56 -3.27 -11.33
CA ASN A 91 -1.78 -3.92 -12.38
C ASN A 91 -0.97 -5.11 -11.82
N LEU A 92 -0.32 -4.94 -10.66
CA LEU A 92 0.43 -6.00 -10.00
C LEU A 92 -0.47 -7.20 -9.68
N ARG A 93 -1.67 -6.96 -9.19
CA ARG A 93 -2.67 -7.99 -8.87
C ARG A 93 -3.11 -8.77 -10.11
N GLU A 94 -3.36 -8.08 -11.22
CA GLU A 94 -3.77 -8.74 -12.47
C GLU A 94 -2.63 -9.63 -13.03
N VAL A 95 -1.40 -9.13 -13.03
CA VAL A 95 -0.24 -9.93 -13.46
C VAL A 95 0.00 -11.12 -12.53
N ALA A 96 -0.17 -10.95 -11.22
CA ALA A 96 -0.05 -12.04 -10.25
C ALA A 96 -1.09 -13.15 -10.47
N LYS A 97 -2.31 -12.81 -10.93
CA LYS A 97 -3.32 -13.80 -11.30
C LYS A 97 -2.90 -14.66 -12.49
N ALA A 98 -2.17 -14.07 -13.44
CA ALA A 98 -1.71 -14.73 -14.66
C ALA A 98 -0.43 -15.59 -14.44
N HIS A 99 0.45 -15.16 -13.54
CA HIS A 99 1.78 -15.78 -13.31
C HIS A 99 1.87 -16.46 -11.94
N LYS A 100 1.32 -17.67 -11.80
CA LYS A 100 1.27 -18.41 -10.53
C LYS A 100 2.64 -18.95 -10.07
N ASP A 101 3.59 -19.05 -10.97
CA ASP A 101 4.98 -19.46 -10.75
C ASP A 101 5.88 -18.34 -10.21
N VAL A 102 5.38 -17.09 -10.20
CA VAL A 102 6.08 -15.91 -9.71
C VAL A 102 5.42 -15.42 -8.41
N ASP A 103 6.23 -15.03 -7.44
CA ASP A 103 5.75 -14.36 -6.23
C ASP A 103 5.72 -12.84 -6.42
N PHE A 104 4.70 -12.20 -5.85
CA PHE A 104 4.52 -10.75 -5.93
C PHE A 104 4.45 -10.16 -4.53
N VAL A 105 5.15 -9.06 -4.33
CA VAL A 105 5.19 -8.33 -3.05
C VAL A 105 4.94 -6.86 -3.31
N ALA A 106 3.87 -6.33 -2.75
CA ALA A 106 3.65 -4.89 -2.66
C ALA A 106 4.17 -4.38 -1.30
N VAL A 107 5.04 -3.39 -1.30
CA VAL A 107 5.54 -2.76 -0.07
C VAL A 107 4.88 -1.40 0.09
N SER A 108 4.22 -1.19 1.23
CA SER A 108 3.56 0.06 1.59
C SER A 108 4.32 0.73 2.73
N HIS A 109 4.59 2.04 2.60
CA HIS A 109 5.17 2.85 3.68
C HIS A 109 4.11 3.65 4.47
N SER A 110 2.84 3.41 4.20
CA SER A 110 1.75 3.86 5.06
C SER A 110 1.62 2.93 6.27
N THR A 111 0.98 3.40 7.34
CA THR A 111 0.74 2.55 8.52
C THR A 111 -0.09 1.32 8.15
N GLU A 112 -0.05 0.30 8.98
CA GLU A 112 -0.81 -0.94 8.77
C GLU A 112 -2.33 -0.65 8.68
N GLU A 113 -2.84 0.20 9.56
CA GLU A 113 -4.25 0.58 9.57
C GLU A 113 -4.67 1.29 8.27
N ALA A 114 -3.90 2.30 7.83
CA ALA A 114 -4.17 3.02 6.60
C ALA A 114 -4.02 2.13 5.36
N THR A 115 -3.01 1.24 5.35
CA THR A 115 -2.81 0.28 4.26
C THR A 115 -3.99 -0.68 4.16
N ASN A 116 -4.44 -1.25 5.28
CA ASN A 116 -5.58 -2.17 5.32
C ASN A 116 -6.90 -1.48 4.91
N THR A 117 -7.13 -0.25 5.37
CA THR A 117 -8.29 0.56 4.97
C THR A 117 -8.27 0.83 3.48
N TRP A 118 -7.12 1.23 2.95
CA TRP A 118 -6.94 1.47 1.52
C TRP A 118 -7.18 0.21 0.68
N LEU A 119 -6.58 -0.94 1.02
CA LEU A 119 -6.78 -2.21 0.31
C LEU A 119 -8.26 -2.60 0.25
N LYS A 120 -9.00 -2.45 1.36
CA LYS A 120 -10.44 -2.72 1.41
C LYS A 120 -11.26 -1.77 0.53
N SER A 121 -10.77 -0.58 0.24
CA SER A 121 -11.43 0.42 -0.60
C SER A 121 -11.18 0.25 -2.09
N LEU A 122 -10.26 -0.64 -2.49
CA LEU A 122 -9.92 -0.87 -3.88
C LEU A 122 -11.00 -1.69 -4.61
N PRO A 123 -11.14 -1.53 -5.93
CA PRO A 123 -11.98 -2.41 -6.72
C PRO A 123 -11.59 -3.88 -6.51
N GLN A 124 -12.58 -4.75 -6.34
CA GLN A 124 -12.39 -6.19 -6.13
C GLN A 124 -11.48 -6.53 -4.92
N ALA A 125 -11.56 -5.74 -3.84
CA ALA A 125 -10.84 -6.03 -2.60
C ALA A 125 -11.12 -7.47 -2.12
N GLY A 126 -10.08 -8.17 -1.66
CA GLY A 126 -10.19 -9.57 -1.25
C GLY A 126 -10.09 -10.58 -2.40
N SER A 127 -9.83 -10.14 -3.64
CA SER A 127 -9.56 -11.02 -4.79
C SER A 127 -8.08 -11.18 -5.10
N GLU A 128 -7.22 -10.81 -4.16
CA GLU A 128 -5.78 -10.95 -4.27
C GLU A 128 -5.42 -12.45 -4.38
N PRO A 129 -4.60 -12.86 -5.37
CA PRO A 129 -4.18 -14.23 -5.50
C PRO A 129 -3.14 -14.61 -4.43
N ASP A 130 -3.04 -15.90 -4.08
CA ASP A 130 -2.19 -16.43 -3.00
C ASP A 130 -0.69 -16.09 -3.18
N ASN A 131 -0.25 -15.83 -4.40
CA ASN A 131 1.12 -15.43 -4.72
C ASN A 131 1.35 -13.91 -4.65
N LEU A 132 0.36 -13.12 -4.22
CA LEU A 132 0.49 -11.68 -3.96
C LEU A 132 0.33 -11.39 -2.47
N ARG A 133 1.32 -10.76 -1.87
CA ARG A 133 1.26 -10.31 -0.48
C ARG A 133 1.64 -8.84 -0.33
N VAL A 134 1.16 -8.23 0.73
CA VAL A 134 1.48 -6.84 1.09
C VAL A 134 2.36 -6.83 2.34
N VAL A 135 3.43 -6.05 2.30
CA VAL A 135 4.34 -5.82 3.42
C VAL A 135 4.26 -4.34 3.81
N VAL A 136 3.99 -4.07 5.07
CA VAL A 136 3.97 -2.71 5.61
C VAL A 136 5.35 -2.35 6.12
N ASP A 137 5.89 -1.20 5.71
CA ASP A 137 7.18 -0.64 6.08
C ASP A 137 7.04 0.83 6.49
N ASP A 138 6.24 1.06 7.52
CA ASP A 138 5.90 2.40 8.04
C ASP A 138 7.11 3.22 8.49
N LYS A 139 8.23 2.55 8.83
CA LYS A 139 9.51 3.16 9.18
C LYS A 139 10.45 3.39 7.99
N VAL A 140 10.02 3.02 6.79
CA VAL A 140 10.80 3.13 5.53
C VAL A 140 12.19 2.48 5.57
N GLU A 141 12.38 1.47 6.42
CA GLU A 141 13.64 0.75 6.58
C GLU A 141 13.96 -0.09 5.33
N ILE A 142 12.94 -0.78 4.79
CA ILE A 142 13.07 -1.59 3.57
C ILE A 142 13.27 -0.67 2.37
N TYR A 143 12.49 0.42 2.27
CA TYR A 143 12.69 1.43 1.23
C TYR A 143 14.13 1.96 1.25
N GLY A 144 14.65 2.33 2.42
CA GLY A 144 16.02 2.81 2.59
C GLY A 144 17.07 1.79 2.17
N ALA A 145 16.90 0.52 2.54
CA ALA A 145 17.80 -0.57 2.15
C ALA A 145 17.83 -0.81 0.64
N TRP A 146 16.72 -0.53 -0.07
CA TRP A 146 16.63 -0.63 -1.53
C TRP A 146 16.96 0.69 -2.25
N GLY A 147 17.53 1.65 -1.55
CA GLY A 147 17.96 2.92 -2.14
C GLY A 147 16.82 3.88 -2.46
N LEU A 148 15.62 3.61 -1.96
CA LEU A 148 14.43 4.42 -2.22
C LEU A 148 14.26 5.46 -1.09
N GLY A 149 14.93 6.60 -1.23
CA GLY A 149 14.84 7.72 -0.32
C GLY A 149 13.72 8.72 -0.67
N PRO A 150 13.63 9.82 0.07
CA PRO A 150 12.71 10.90 -0.25
C PRO A 150 13.09 11.57 -1.57
N SER A 151 12.10 11.90 -2.40
CA SER A 151 12.25 12.57 -3.68
C SER A 151 12.13 14.09 -3.54
N GLY A 152 12.68 14.82 -4.52
CA GLY A 152 12.56 16.28 -4.60
C GLY A 152 11.20 16.73 -5.15
N TYR A 153 10.91 18.04 -5.00
CA TYR A 153 9.67 18.68 -5.48
C TYR A 153 9.37 18.43 -6.96
N ALA A 154 10.38 18.47 -7.83
CA ALA A 154 10.21 18.26 -9.27
C ALA A 154 9.70 16.85 -9.62
N HIS A 155 9.96 15.85 -8.77
CA HIS A 155 9.51 14.48 -8.96
C HIS A 155 7.98 14.34 -8.72
N VAL A 156 7.44 15.08 -7.75
CA VAL A 156 6.03 14.94 -7.31
C VAL A 156 5.13 15.97 -7.99
N LEU A 157 5.60 17.22 -8.15
CA LEU A 157 4.80 18.35 -8.62
C LEU A 157 5.03 18.70 -10.09
N SER A 158 5.45 17.73 -10.90
CA SER A 158 5.54 17.92 -12.34
C SER A 158 4.16 18.23 -12.95
N PRO A 159 4.02 19.25 -13.82
CA PRO A 159 2.77 19.49 -14.56
C PRO A 159 2.29 18.26 -15.34
N TYR A 160 3.24 17.46 -15.80
CA TYR A 160 2.94 16.19 -16.50
C TYR A 160 2.31 15.17 -15.56
N SER A 161 2.83 14.99 -14.34
CA SER A 161 2.24 14.07 -13.35
C SER A 161 0.83 14.50 -12.96
N MET A 162 0.54 15.81 -12.89
CA MET A 162 -0.80 16.33 -12.64
C MET A 162 -1.77 16.02 -13.80
N TYR A 163 -1.28 16.13 -15.03
CA TYR A 163 -2.06 15.73 -16.21
C TYR A 163 -2.37 14.22 -16.21
N GLU A 164 -1.39 13.37 -15.87
CA GLU A 164 -1.59 11.92 -15.77
C GLU A 164 -2.57 11.55 -14.63
N VAL A 165 -2.59 12.26 -13.50
CA VAL A 165 -3.62 12.10 -12.46
C VAL A 165 -5.01 12.40 -13.02
N TRP A 166 -5.16 13.51 -13.73
CA TRP A 166 -6.44 13.87 -14.35
C TRP A 166 -6.90 12.84 -15.37
N LYS A 167 -6.00 12.39 -16.23
CA LYS A 167 -6.25 11.36 -17.25
C LYS A 167 -6.67 10.04 -16.60
N LEU A 168 -5.95 9.57 -15.57
CA LEU A 168 -6.26 8.35 -14.83
C LEU A 168 -7.66 8.44 -14.19
N GLY A 169 -7.98 9.58 -13.58
CA GLY A 169 -9.30 9.83 -13.03
C GLY A 169 -10.41 9.81 -14.08
N LYS A 170 -10.20 10.38 -15.27
CA LYS A 170 -11.18 10.43 -16.35
C LYS A 170 -11.36 9.09 -17.05
N GLN A 171 -10.28 8.34 -17.25
CA GLN A 171 -10.31 7.10 -18.03
C GLN A 171 -10.61 5.86 -17.17
N GLU A 172 -10.12 5.82 -15.94
CA GLU A 172 -10.20 4.63 -15.07
C GLU A 172 -10.95 4.88 -13.75
N GLY A 173 -11.39 6.12 -13.49
CA GLY A 173 -12.08 6.47 -12.25
C GLY A 173 -11.17 6.52 -11.02
N ILE A 174 -9.84 6.44 -11.21
CA ILE A 174 -8.85 6.42 -10.14
C ILE A 174 -8.43 7.86 -9.81
N TRP A 175 -8.89 8.36 -8.67
CA TRP A 175 -8.64 9.73 -8.22
C TRP A 175 -7.75 9.76 -6.98
N ASN A 176 -7.12 10.92 -6.79
CA ASN A 176 -6.38 11.18 -5.56
C ASN A 176 -7.32 11.11 -4.35
N ARG A 177 -6.92 10.40 -3.32
CA ARG A 177 -7.64 10.28 -2.05
C ARG A 177 -6.87 10.99 -0.94
N PRO A 178 -7.49 11.32 0.20
CA PRO A 178 -6.79 11.85 1.36
C PRO A 178 -5.61 10.95 1.76
N THR A 179 -4.50 11.57 2.17
CA THR A 179 -3.31 10.85 2.64
C THR A 179 -3.43 10.62 4.13
N GLU A 180 -3.87 9.44 4.54
CA GLU A 180 -4.05 9.11 5.95
C GLU A 180 -2.71 8.85 6.66
N SER A 181 -1.71 8.36 5.91
CA SER A 181 -0.35 8.15 6.42
C SER A 181 0.65 7.98 5.29
N GLY A 182 1.93 7.95 5.64
CA GLY A 182 3.02 7.88 4.68
C GLY A 182 3.40 9.26 4.12
N SER A 183 4.43 9.32 3.30
CA SER A 183 4.98 10.54 2.73
C SER A 183 4.70 10.64 1.23
N ARG A 184 4.22 11.79 0.78
CA ARG A 184 4.09 12.10 -0.66
C ARG A 184 5.44 12.14 -1.36
N TRP A 185 6.51 12.35 -0.61
CA TRP A 185 7.87 12.48 -1.09
C TRP A 185 8.63 11.17 -1.22
N GLN A 186 8.08 10.07 -0.67
CA GLN A 186 8.73 8.77 -0.74
C GLN A 186 8.78 8.28 -2.19
N THR A 187 10.00 7.98 -2.66
CA THR A 187 10.23 7.41 -3.99
C THR A 187 9.70 5.98 -4.05
N SER A 188 8.97 5.66 -5.10
CA SER A 188 8.59 4.30 -5.46
C SER A 188 9.71 3.60 -6.23
N GLY A 189 9.61 2.27 -6.36
CA GLY A 189 10.55 1.48 -7.14
C GLY A 189 10.01 0.08 -7.40
N TYR A 190 10.52 -0.55 -8.43
CA TYR A 190 10.01 -1.83 -8.90
C TYR A 190 11.17 -2.73 -9.30
N PHE A 191 11.17 -3.95 -8.84
CA PHE A 191 12.28 -4.88 -9.05
C PHE A 191 11.76 -6.29 -9.31
N ALA A 192 12.38 -6.99 -10.24
CA ALA A 192 12.22 -8.43 -10.36
C ALA A 192 13.54 -9.10 -9.93
N VAL A 193 13.42 -10.01 -8.97
CA VAL A 193 14.54 -10.76 -8.37
C VAL A 193 14.37 -12.22 -8.70
N ASP A 194 15.40 -12.87 -9.24
CA ASP A 194 15.37 -14.29 -9.54
C ASP A 194 15.52 -15.18 -8.28
N GLY A 195 15.36 -16.48 -8.44
CA GLY A 195 15.46 -17.45 -7.36
C GLY A 195 16.84 -17.52 -6.67
N ASN A 196 17.87 -16.90 -7.25
CA ASN A 196 19.22 -16.78 -6.68
C ASN A 196 19.42 -15.45 -5.93
N GLY A 197 18.40 -14.62 -5.86
CA GLY A 197 18.45 -13.31 -5.20
C GLY A 197 19.12 -12.22 -6.04
N ILE A 198 19.20 -12.39 -7.37
CA ILE A 198 19.80 -11.41 -8.27
C ILE A 198 18.70 -10.55 -8.91
N VAL A 199 18.90 -9.23 -8.90
CA VAL A 199 18.00 -8.29 -9.58
C VAL A 199 18.11 -8.47 -11.08
N ARG A 200 17.01 -8.79 -11.75
CA ARG A 200 16.96 -9.03 -13.20
C ARG A 200 16.27 -7.91 -13.97
N TRP A 201 15.50 -7.12 -13.30
CA TRP A 201 14.78 -5.99 -13.90
C TRP A 201 14.43 -4.94 -12.85
N GLY A 202 14.31 -3.67 -13.27
CA GLY A 202 13.74 -2.62 -12.47
C GLY A 202 14.74 -1.59 -11.98
N GLY A 203 14.30 -0.83 -10.96
CA GLY A 203 15.01 0.29 -10.35
C GLY A 203 14.07 1.24 -9.62
N ALA A 204 14.58 2.37 -9.17
CA ALA A 204 13.78 3.45 -8.62
C ALA A 204 12.93 4.10 -9.71
N ALA A 205 11.71 4.48 -9.39
CA ALA A 205 10.84 5.22 -10.29
C ALA A 205 11.44 6.60 -10.59
N ARG A 206 11.45 6.99 -11.86
CA ARG A 206 12.01 8.28 -12.32
C ARG A 206 11.08 9.44 -12.02
N ARG A 207 9.78 9.18 -11.96
CA ARG A 207 8.73 10.17 -11.70
C ARG A 207 7.61 9.54 -10.86
N ALA A 208 6.76 10.39 -10.28
CA ALA A 208 5.63 9.94 -9.46
C ALA A 208 4.59 9.12 -10.25
N ASP A 209 4.46 9.39 -11.55
CA ASP A 209 3.55 8.75 -12.51
C ASP A 209 4.17 7.55 -13.26
N ASP A 210 5.36 7.11 -12.86
CA ASP A 210 6.03 5.96 -13.48
C ASP A 210 5.35 4.66 -13.01
N ILE A 211 4.53 4.07 -13.90
CA ILE A 211 3.83 2.83 -13.66
C ILE A 211 4.55 1.71 -14.42
N PRO A 212 5.01 0.66 -13.72
CA PRO A 212 5.82 -0.39 -14.32
C PRO A 212 5.01 -1.35 -15.19
N ASP A 213 5.66 -1.92 -16.21
CA ASP A 213 5.17 -3.08 -16.95
C ASP A 213 5.59 -4.38 -16.23
N PHE A 214 4.70 -4.91 -15.39
CA PHE A 214 4.96 -6.14 -14.64
C PHE A 214 4.96 -7.40 -15.52
N GLU A 215 4.32 -7.37 -16.69
CA GLU A 215 4.43 -8.45 -17.68
C GLU A 215 5.84 -8.51 -18.27
N GLU A 216 6.44 -7.35 -18.57
CA GLU A 216 7.84 -7.29 -19.00
C GLU A 216 8.78 -7.78 -17.88
N ALA A 217 8.51 -7.35 -16.62
CA ALA A 217 9.29 -7.78 -15.46
C ALA A 217 9.29 -9.30 -15.30
N SER A 218 8.11 -9.93 -15.35
CA SER A 218 7.93 -11.38 -15.27
C SER A 218 8.69 -12.11 -16.38
N ARG A 219 8.54 -11.65 -17.62
CA ARG A 219 9.24 -12.25 -18.79
C ARG A 219 10.76 -12.15 -18.70
N LYS A 220 11.30 -11.01 -18.26
CA LYS A 220 12.77 -10.81 -18.15
C LYS A 220 13.36 -11.67 -17.05
N ALA A 221 12.69 -11.75 -15.89
CA ALA A 221 13.16 -12.58 -14.81
C ALA A 221 13.15 -14.08 -15.15
N ALA A 222 12.09 -14.57 -15.82
CA ALA A 222 11.99 -15.96 -16.25
C ALA A 222 13.07 -16.35 -17.30
N LYS A 223 13.30 -15.50 -18.30
CA LYS A 223 14.30 -15.77 -19.35
C LYS A 223 15.72 -15.91 -18.80
N GLU A 224 16.08 -15.12 -17.82
CA GLU A 224 17.43 -15.13 -17.27
C GLU A 224 17.65 -16.30 -16.31
N SER A 225 16.62 -16.77 -15.61
CA SER A 225 16.67 -17.99 -14.79
C SER A 225 17.00 -19.21 -15.66
N VAL A 226 16.29 -19.37 -16.79
CA VAL A 226 16.56 -20.48 -17.78
C VAL A 226 17.95 -20.40 -18.36
N ARG A 227 18.48 -19.20 -18.62
CA ARG A 227 19.83 -19.03 -19.22
C ARG A 227 20.95 -19.36 -18.24
N VAL A 228 20.73 -19.17 -16.94
CA VAL A 228 21.68 -19.53 -15.88
C VAL A 228 21.72 -21.06 -15.72
N GLU A 229 20.57 -21.74 -15.69
CA GLU A 229 20.47 -23.19 -15.60
C GLU A 229 21.12 -23.91 -16.80
N ALA A 230 20.99 -23.35 -18.01
CA ALA A 230 21.59 -23.90 -19.23
C ALA A 230 23.11 -23.75 -19.29
N ARG A 231 23.75 -23.04 -18.37
CA ARG A 231 25.21 -22.81 -18.30
C ARG A 231 25.92 -23.58 -17.18
N LEU A 232 25.15 -24.27 -16.34
CA LEU A 232 25.62 -25.17 -15.29
C LEU A 232 25.64 -26.60 -15.78
#